data_bca41d5c744069ac872217c98b5aedb9
#
_entry.id   bca41d5c744069ac872217c98b5aedb9
#
_cell.length_a   1.000
_cell.length_b   1.000
_cell.length_c   1.000
_cell.angle_alpha   90.00
_cell.angle_beta   90.00
_cell.angle_gamma   90.00
#
_symmetry.space_group_name_H-M   'P 1'
#
loop_
_entity.id
_entity.type
_entity.pdbx_description
1 polymer ?
#
loop_
_entity_poly.entity_id
_entity_poly.type
_entity_poly.pdbx_seq_one_letter_code
_entity_poly.pdbx_strand_id
1 'polypeptide(L)'
;MFKSKRKRFFSLASLTLTASLILSACGGASSSGTASENGGTSDSSSDKIKLTMFIWAGSNQDIVPKEVVAEYVKEHPNVEVTFEESSNAIMYPKMVAGKQADPNNPVVNFGYFNADATAKGVNDDMWEPLDTSIVTNIKDIPEQFHQPDNKGIVWGVSSFGLVYNKDLVTTPPTSWNDLWDNEQFKGKTALWDYMFYSYISPLIATKGEEIGASYDNPEPAFQYWADHSDQVGTLVTSNDQLKALLESGDALIAPFSAQVAQTWIDGGSPLAVAYPEEGAISFPYSLQVVKGSTPEQTRVASEIINELLSADALTRYAEATGTPVTSTAAAVPDKYKDDPSFSVETQSNGINPDWDVLAQNSSAWKDLWDRLVKTNLQ
;
A
#
# COMPACT_ATOMS: atom_id res chain seq x y z
N MET A 1 11.76 -61.02 8.51
CA MET A 1 13.11 -61.48 8.91
C MET A 1 14.03 -60.28 8.82
N PHE A 2 14.74 -60.02 9.88
CA PHE A 2 15.79 -59.00 10.16
C PHE A 2 15.39 -57.57 10.46
N LYS A 3 15.46 -57.32 11.78
CA LYS A 3 15.55 -56.02 12.49
C LYS A 3 16.94 -55.40 12.29
N SER A 4 17.00 -54.05 12.28
CA SER A 4 18.17 -53.38 12.84
C SER A 4 17.76 -52.01 13.40
N LYS A 5 17.82 -51.94 14.75
CA LYS A 5 17.78 -50.70 15.54
C LYS A 5 19.20 -50.11 15.54
N ARG A 6 19.33 -48.80 15.39
CA ARG A 6 20.50 -48.06 15.91
C ARG A 6 20.06 -46.80 16.65
N LYS A 7 20.24 -46.85 17.98
CA LYS A 7 20.28 -45.73 18.90
C LYS A 7 21.63 -45.00 18.78
N ARG A 8 21.65 -43.68 18.85
CA ARG A 8 22.82 -42.87 19.24
C ARG A 8 22.29 -41.67 20.00
N PHE A 9 22.46 -41.69 21.24
CA PHE A 9 23.32 -41.08 22.27
C PHE A 9 23.34 -39.54 22.28
N PHE A 10 22.83 -39.04 23.37
CA PHE A 10 22.97 -37.69 23.89
C PHE A 10 24.43 -37.34 24.16
N SER A 11 24.81 -36.09 23.93
CA SER A 11 25.96 -35.45 24.59
C SER A 11 25.58 -34.05 25.03
N LEU A 12 25.38 -33.85 26.31
CA LEU A 12 25.34 -32.58 27.02
C LEU A 12 26.78 -32.03 27.08
N ALA A 13 26.96 -30.80 26.65
CA ALA A 13 28.12 -30.02 27.02
C ALA A 13 27.65 -28.73 27.74
N SER A 14 27.84 -28.73 29.04
CA SER A 14 27.69 -27.57 29.90
C SER A 14 28.88 -26.62 29.68
N LEU A 15 28.61 -25.33 29.45
CA LEU A 15 29.66 -24.30 29.50
C LEU A 15 29.28 -23.26 30.53
N THR A 16 30.09 -23.24 31.56
CA THR A 16 30.04 -22.36 32.73
C THR A 16 30.44 -20.93 32.38
N LEU A 17 29.61 -19.99 32.82
CA LEU A 17 29.82 -18.56 32.69
C LEU A 17 30.64 -18.08 33.90
N THR A 18 31.84 -17.52 33.67
CA THR A 18 32.63 -16.81 34.68
C THR A 18 32.41 -15.31 34.56
N ALA A 19 31.81 -14.73 35.59
CA ALA A 19 31.68 -13.29 35.78
C ALA A 19 32.98 -12.72 36.34
N SER A 20 33.52 -11.67 35.74
CA SER A 20 34.61 -10.86 36.28
C SER A 20 34.13 -9.46 36.55
N LEU A 21 33.88 -9.17 37.83
CA LEU A 21 33.69 -7.84 38.38
C LEU A 21 35.08 -7.19 38.57
N ILE A 22 35.30 -6.00 38.03
CA ILE A 22 36.39 -5.12 38.43
C ILE A 22 35.78 -3.83 38.98
N LEU A 23 35.83 -3.72 40.30
CA LEU A 23 35.70 -2.46 41.02
C LEU A 23 37.09 -1.77 41.03
N SER A 24 37.12 -0.49 40.71
CA SER A 24 38.21 0.37 41.10
C SER A 24 37.64 1.66 41.68
N ALA A 25 37.87 1.84 42.91
CA ALA A 25 37.48 3.00 43.71
C ALA A 25 38.70 3.92 43.97
N CYS A 26 38.38 5.20 44.11
CA CYS A 26 39.02 6.22 44.95
C CYS A 26 40.42 6.76 44.62
N GLY A 27 40.46 8.07 44.60
CA GLY A 27 41.65 8.86 44.90
C GLY A 27 41.43 10.35 44.61
N GLY A 28 40.95 11.10 45.62
CA GLY A 28 40.87 12.55 45.56
C GLY A 28 42.22 13.23 45.80
N ALA A 29 42.40 14.39 45.19
CA ALA A 29 43.26 15.44 45.71
C ALA A 29 42.89 16.79 45.09
N SER A 30 42.58 17.73 45.96
CA SER A 30 42.34 19.14 45.65
C SER A 30 43.64 19.85 45.22
N SER A 31 43.58 20.68 44.19
CA SER A 31 44.47 21.83 44.10
C SER A 31 43.80 22.95 43.29
N SER A 32 43.72 24.09 43.93
CA SER A 32 43.30 25.40 43.41
C SER A 32 44.18 25.90 42.28
N GLY A 33 43.57 26.51 41.24
CA GLY A 33 44.32 27.19 40.22
C GLY A 33 43.45 27.88 39.17
N THR A 34 43.25 29.19 39.36
CA THR A 34 43.05 30.28 38.38
C THR A 34 42.09 30.09 37.20
N ALA A 35 41.10 30.95 37.19
CA ALA A 35 40.21 31.27 36.07
C ALA A 35 41.02 31.66 34.80
N SER A 36 40.67 31.02 33.67
CA SER A 36 40.89 31.53 32.35
C SER A 36 39.57 31.46 31.63
N GLU A 37 38.93 32.63 31.45
CA GLU A 37 37.81 32.80 30.52
C GLU A 37 38.31 32.45 29.12
N ASN A 38 37.90 31.29 28.64
CA ASN A 38 37.98 30.98 27.24
C ASN A 38 36.55 30.74 26.79
N GLY A 39 36.06 31.70 25.97
CA GLY A 39 34.73 31.64 25.35
C GLY A 39 34.58 30.33 24.55
N GLY A 40 34.00 29.32 25.20
CA GLY A 40 33.47 28.17 24.56
C GLY A 40 32.25 28.62 23.81
N THR A 41 32.35 28.78 22.50
CA THR A 41 31.19 28.65 21.61
C THR A 41 30.52 27.33 21.98
N SER A 42 29.42 27.43 22.71
CA SER A 42 28.47 26.32 22.81
C SER A 42 28.01 26.08 21.39
N ASP A 43 28.58 25.08 20.75
CA ASP A 43 28.00 24.43 19.60
C ASP A 43 26.70 23.84 20.09
N SER A 44 25.63 24.64 20.02
CA SER A 44 24.28 24.14 20.20
C SER A 44 23.99 23.28 18.96
N SER A 45 24.44 22.03 19.01
CA SER A 45 23.84 21.00 18.18
C SER A 45 22.36 20.96 18.59
N SER A 46 21.54 21.78 17.97
CA SER A 46 20.08 21.63 18.08
C SER A 46 19.81 20.19 17.71
N ASP A 47 19.20 19.43 18.63
CA ASP A 47 18.85 18.05 18.36
C ASP A 47 18.06 18.02 17.06
N LYS A 48 18.52 17.20 16.09
CA LYS A 48 17.86 17.08 14.78
C LYS A 48 16.44 16.60 14.97
N ILE A 49 15.50 17.18 14.21
CA ILE A 49 14.13 16.70 14.10
C ILE A 49 14.20 15.44 13.22
N LYS A 50 13.94 14.27 13.85
CA LYS A 50 14.00 12.97 13.17
C LYS A 50 12.61 12.50 12.82
N LEU A 51 12.42 12.08 11.56
CA LEU A 51 11.19 11.49 11.07
C LEU A 51 11.48 10.18 10.34
N THR A 52 10.49 9.30 10.33
CA THR A 52 10.45 8.14 9.46
C THR A 52 9.28 8.27 8.51
N MET A 53 9.55 8.21 7.21
CA MET A 53 8.52 8.18 6.16
C MET A 53 8.29 6.76 5.70
N PHE A 54 7.04 6.33 5.64
CA PHE A 54 6.65 5.09 4.99
C PHE A 54 6.44 5.28 3.49
N ILE A 55 7.12 4.48 2.68
CA ILE A 55 6.96 4.45 1.22
C ILE A 55 6.88 2.99 0.73
N TRP A 56 6.31 2.82 -0.46
CA TRP A 56 6.27 1.50 -1.08
C TRP A 56 7.58 1.18 -1.78
N ALA A 57 7.98 -0.09 -1.71
CA ALA A 57 9.16 -0.60 -2.39
C ALA A 57 8.81 -1.10 -3.80
N GLY A 58 9.70 -0.86 -4.75
CA GLY A 58 9.61 -1.38 -6.12
C GLY A 58 8.72 -0.57 -7.06
N SER A 59 8.71 -0.96 -8.33
CA SER A 59 7.95 -0.30 -9.41
C SER A 59 8.17 1.22 -9.49
N ASN A 60 9.38 1.69 -9.18
CA ASN A 60 9.79 3.10 -9.17
C ASN A 60 9.03 4.00 -8.17
N GLN A 61 8.23 3.41 -7.27
CA GLN A 61 7.37 4.17 -6.34
C GLN A 61 8.18 4.93 -5.27
N ASP A 62 9.41 4.55 -5.04
CA ASP A 62 10.32 5.14 -4.06
C ASP A 62 11.19 6.29 -4.61
N ILE A 63 11.33 6.41 -5.93
CA ILE A 63 12.26 7.36 -6.57
C ILE A 63 11.89 8.81 -6.22
N VAL A 64 10.72 9.27 -6.64
CA VAL A 64 10.32 10.68 -6.46
C VAL A 64 10.17 11.07 -4.98
N PRO A 65 9.56 10.25 -4.09
CA PRO A 65 9.55 10.58 -2.67
C PRO A 65 10.93 10.79 -2.05
N LYS A 66 11.91 9.94 -2.41
CA LYS A 66 13.29 10.08 -1.92
C LYS A 66 13.98 11.34 -2.46
N GLU A 67 13.74 11.69 -3.73
CA GLU A 67 14.26 12.92 -4.34
C GLU A 67 13.70 14.16 -3.64
N VAL A 68 12.38 14.26 -3.49
CA VAL A 68 11.70 15.39 -2.83
C VAL A 68 12.17 15.53 -1.38
N VAL A 69 12.28 14.45 -0.63
CA VAL A 69 12.80 14.49 0.75
C VAL A 69 14.26 14.92 0.77
N ALA A 70 15.10 14.45 -0.16
CA ALA A 70 16.51 14.85 -0.23
C ALA A 70 16.67 16.35 -0.54
N GLU A 71 15.82 16.90 -1.41
CA GLU A 71 15.77 18.33 -1.71
C GLU A 71 15.35 19.13 -0.46
N TYR A 72 14.29 18.71 0.21
CA TYR A 72 13.83 19.33 1.44
C TYR A 72 14.89 19.33 2.55
N VAL A 73 15.52 18.19 2.83
CA VAL A 73 16.55 18.06 3.89
C VAL A 73 17.79 18.89 3.58
N LYS A 74 18.14 19.07 2.30
CA LYS A 74 19.26 19.94 1.89
C LYS A 74 19.02 21.41 2.32
N GLU A 75 17.79 21.87 2.26
CA GLU A 75 17.41 23.24 2.66
C GLU A 75 17.15 23.33 4.18
N HIS A 76 16.90 22.18 4.85
CA HIS A 76 16.60 22.08 6.27
C HIS A 76 17.59 21.16 7.00
N PRO A 77 18.86 21.57 7.23
CA PRO A 77 19.93 20.71 7.75
C PRO A 77 19.72 20.19 9.18
N ASN A 78 18.74 20.79 9.89
CA ASN A 78 18.29 20.34 11.22
C ASN A 78 17.26 19.21 11.14
N VAL A 79 16.85 18.77 9.94
CA VAL A 79 15.91 17.68 9.73
C VAL A 79 16.65 16.43 9.24
N GLU A 80 16.22 15.27 9.73
CA GLU A 80 16.68 13.96 9.29
C GLU A 80 15.45 13.08 9.00
N VAL A 81 15.37 12.54 7.79
CA VAL A 81 14.28 11.63 7.40
C VAL A 81 14.86 10.28 7.01
N THR A 82 14.33 9.23 7.63
CA THR A 82 14.60 7.83 7.27
C THR A 82 13.40 7.25 6.55
N PHE A 83 13.60 6.18 5.78
CA PHE A 83 12.54 5.51 5.03
C PHE A 83 12.30 4.10 5.54
N GLU A 84 11.03 3.76 5.75
CA GLU A 84 10.57 2.38 5.88
C GLU A 84 9.94 1.95 4.55
N GLU A 85 10.67 1.08 3.84
CA GLU A 85 10.30 0.61 2.51
C GLU A 85 9.66 -0.77 2.60
N SER A 86 8.34 -0.84 2.48
CA SER A 86 7.64 -2.12 2.49
C SER A 86 6.23 -2.02 1.88
N SER A 87 5.38 -3.01 2.09
CA SER A 87 3.96 -2.96 1.72
C SER A 87 3.08 -2.54 2.90
N ASN A 88 1.87 -2.00 2.61
CA ASN A 88 0.88 -1.70 3.66
C ASN A 88 0.53 -2.94 4.49
N ALA A 89 0.47 -4.13 3.89
CA ALA A 89 0.19 -5.38 4.59
C ALA A 89 1.24 -5.72 5.67
N ILE A 90 2.47 -5.28 5.49
CA ILE A 90 3.57 -5.46 6.47
C ILE A 90 3.63 -4.29 7.45
N MET A 91 3.50 -3.06 6.95
CA MET A 91 3.69 -1.85 7.76
C MET A 91 2.53 -1.59 8.71
N TYR A 92 1.29 -1.72 8.23
CA TYR A 92 0.13 -1.36 9.04
C TYR A 92 0.04 -2.13 10.38
N PRO A 93 0.21 -3.48 10.43
CA PRO A 93 0.26 -4.21 11.71
C PRO A 93 1.39 -3.76 12.64
N LYS A 94 2.56 -3.36 12.09
CA LYS A 94 3.67 -2.81 12.91
C LYS A 94 3.27 -1.46 13.53
N MET A 95 2.57 -0.61 12.78
CA MET A 95 2.09 0.68 13.28
C MET A 95 1.08 0.49 14.42
N VAL A 96 0.13 -0.45 14.26
CA VAL A 96 -0.85 -0.78 15.31
C VAL A 96 -0.14 -1.28 16.58
N ALA A 97 0.80 -2.21 16.43
CA ALA A 97 1.59 -2.72 17.56
C ALA A 97 2.45 -1.61 18.21
N GLY A 98 3.06 -0.73 17.41
CA GLY A 98 3.82 0.43 17.89
C GLY A 98 2.97 1.38 18.71
N LYS A 99 1.78 1.75 18.21
CA LYS A 99 0.82 2.61 18.93
C LYS A 99 0.38 2.00 20.28
N GLN A 100 0.20 0.68 20.33
CA GLN A 100 -0.14 -0.02 21.58
C GLN A 100 1.01 0.00 22.59
N ALA A 101 2.26 -0.06 22.10
CA ALA A 101 3.45 -0.07 22.94
C ALA A 101 3.82 1.33 23.45
N ASP A 102 3.80 2.33 22.58
CA ASP A 102 4.05 3.74 22.89
C ASP A 102 3.28 4.67 21.93
N PRO A 103 2.13 5.21 22.35
CA PRO A 103 1.29 6.04 21.48
C PRO A 103 1.92 7.39 21.11
N ASN A 104 3.00 7.82 21.80
CA ASN A 104 3.67 9.09 21.57
C ASN A 104 4.98 8.95 20.74
N ASN A 105 5.26 7.75 20.23
CA ASN A 105 6.45 7.48 19.44
C ASN A 105 6.08 6.53 18.26
N PRO A 106 5.45 7.05 17.21
CA PRO A 106 4.97 6.23 16.11
C PRO A 106 6.14 5.60 15.33
N VAL A 107 5.93 4.36 14.85
CA VAL A 107 6.92 3.63 14.03
C VAL A 107 7.28 4.39 12.77
N VAL A 108 6.30 5.07 12.17
CA VAL A 108 6.46 6.01 11.06
C VAL A 108 5.67 7.27 11.35
N ASN A 109 6.17 8.44 10.92
CA ASN A 109 5.54 9.72 11.21
C ASN A 109 4.54 10.14 10.12
N PHE A 110 4.79 9.75 8.87
CA PHE A 110 3.94 10.03 7.72
C PHE A 110 4.28 9.09 6.57
N GLY A 111 3.48 9.11 5.51
CA GLY A 111 3.80 8.32 4.32
C GLY A 111 2.63 8.04 3.41
N TYR A 112 2.83 7.07 2.50
CA TYR A 112 1.89 6.62 1.50
C TYR A 112 1.07 5.43 2.00
N PHE A 113 -0.24 5.55 1.94
CA PHE A 113 -1.15 4.49 2.36
C PHE A 113 -2.18 4.20 1.27
N ASN A 114 -2.45 2.93 1.03
CA ASN A 114 -3.52 2.51 0.14
C ASN A 114 -4.89 2.62 0.82
N ALA A 115 -5.95 2.46 0.05
CA ALA A 115 -7.33 2.60 0.53
C ALA A 115 -7.64 1.72 1.76
N ASP A 116 -7.21 0.45 1.75
CA ASP A 116 -7.42 -0.50 2.86
C ASP A 116 -6.74 -0.03 4.16
N ALA A 117 -5.46 0.36 4.08
CA ALA A 117 -4.73 0.86 5.24
C ALA A 117 -5.27 2.20 5.73
N THR A 118 -5.69 3.07 4.81
CA THR A 118 -6.31 4.37 5.14
C THR A 118 -7.60 4.16 5.92
N ALA A 119 -8.50 3.29 5.47
CA ALA A 119 -9.77 2.98 6.14
C ALA A 119 -9.54 2.31 7.50
N LYS A 120 -8.64 1.32 7.59
CA LYS A 120 -8.25 0.72 8.88
C LYS A 120 -7.72 1.77 9.86
N GLY A 121 -6.90 2.71 9.37
CA GLY A 121 -6.34 3.77 10.19
C GLY A 121 -7.37 4.79 10.69
N VAL A 122 -8.48 5.01 9.96
CA VAL A 122 -9.63 5.78 10.47
C VAL A 122 -10.25 5.05 11.66
N ASN A 123 -10.53 3.75 11.54
CA ASN A 123 -11.12 2.95 12.61
C ASN A 123 -10.22 2.82 13.84
N ASP A 124 -8.90 2.73 13.63
CA ASP A 124 -7.91 2.61 14.71
C ASP A 124 -7.43 3.97 15.24
N ASP A 125 -8.01 5.09 14.76
CA ASP A 125 -7.65 6.47 15.11
C ASP A 125 -6.15 6.76 14.93
N MET A 126 -5.59 6.37 13.78
CA MET A 126 -4.15 6.47 13.47
C MET A 126 -3.74 7.81 12.87
N TRP A 127 -4.68 8.58 12.31
CA TRP A 127 -4.36 9.72 11.47
C TRP A 127 -4.50 11.07 12.20
N GLU A 128 -3.46 11.89 12.08
CA GLU A 128 -3.46 13.29 12.49
C GLU A 128 -3.99 14.15 11.35
N PRO A 129 -4.84 15.16 11.62
CA PRO A 129 -5.25 16.10 10.58
C PRO A 129 -4.06 16.83 9.96
N LEU A 130 -4.10 17.01 8.63
CA LEU A 130 -3.16 17.86 7.91
C LEU A 130 -3.38 19.32 8.26
N ASP A 131 -2.30 20.06 8.51
CA ASP A 131 -2.34 21.51 8.63
C ASP A 131 -2.46 22.14 7.24
N THR A 132 -3.67 22.51 6.84
CA THR A 132 -3.94 23.11 5.53
C THR A 132 -3.33 24.51 5.35
N SER A 133 -2.84 25.15 6.41
CA SER A 133 -2.07 26.38 6.29
C SER A 133 -0.63 26.13 5.83
N ILE A 134 -0.12 24.89 6.02
CA ILE A 134 1.18 24.42 5.57
C ILE A 134 1.03 23.65 4.24
N VAL A 135 0.07 22.72 4.17
CA VAL A 135 -0.19 21.91 2.97
C VAL A 135 -1.01 22.70 1.96
N THR A 136 -0.41 23.73 1.38
CA THR A 136 -1.13 24.68 0.50
C THR A 136 -1.40 24.13 -0.91
N ASN A 137 -0.63 23.13 -1.36
CA ASN A 137 -0.83 22.44 -2.66
C ASN A 137 -2.10 21.57 -2.68
N ILE A 138 -2.73 21.34 -1.53
CA ILE A 138 -4.04 20.68 -1.43
C ILE A 138 -5.14 21.40 -2.25
N LYS A 139 -5.01 22.71 -2.49
CA LYS A 139 -5.93 23.51 -3.32
C LYS A 139 -6.06 23.03 -4.76
N ASP A 140 -5.03 22.37 -5.29
CA ASP A 140 -4.99 21.87 -6.64
C ASP A 140 -5.55 20.44 -6.76
N ILE A 141 -6.04 19.87 -5.64
CA ILE A 141 -6.66 18.56 -5.56
C ILE A 141 -8.16 18.72 -5.35
N PRO A 142 -9.03 18.16 -6.22
CA PRO A 142 -10.48 18.27 -6.07
C PRO A 142 -10.98 17.77 -4.71
N GLU A 143 -12.01 18.43 -4.16
CA GLU A 143 -12.55 18.20 -2.81
C GLU A 143 -12.96 16.73 -2.56
N GLN A 144 -13.43 16.03 -3.59
CA GLN A 144 -13.79 14.60 -3.51
C GLN A 144 -12.63 13.67 -3.12
N PHE A 145 -11.38 14.14 -3.24
CA PHE A 145 -10.17 13.42 -2.87
C PHE A 145 -9.62 13.85 -1.49
N HIS A 146 -10.27 14.75 -0.80
CA HIS A 146 -9.92 15.11 0.57
C HIS A 146 -10.52 14.11 1.54
N GLN A 147 -9.69 13.61 2.47
CA GLN A 147 -10.18 12.74 3.53
C GLN A 147 -11.01 13.54 4.56
N PRO A 148 -12.03 12.93 5.19
CA PRO A 148 -12.80 13.58 6.22
C PRO A 148 -11.90 14.18 7.32
N ASP A 149 -12.29 15.34 7.85
CA ASP A 149 -11.58 16.07 8.91
C ASP A 149 -10.12 16.43 8.53
N ASN A 150 -9.79 16.51 7.23
CA ASN A 150 -8.43 16.69 6.72
C ASN A 150 -7.44 15.59 7.19
N LYS A 151 -7.91 14.42 7.57
CA LYS A 151 -7.07 13.31 8.03
C LYS A 151 -6.35 12.60 6.89
N GLY A 152 -5.80 13.38 5.95
CA GLY A 152 -5.07 12.92 4.78
C GLY A 152 -5.61 13.44 3.46
N ILE A 153 -4.92 13.14 2.40
CA ILE A 153 -5.24 13.57 1.04
C ILE A 153 -4.98 12.44 0.05
N VAL A 154 -5.97 12.14 -0.80
CA VAL A 154 -5.79 11.22 -1.93
C VAL A 154 -5.01 11.95 -3.01
N TRP A 155 -3.79 11.54 -3.26
CA TRP A 155 -2.88 12.17 -4.22
C TRP A 155 -2.78 11.42 -5.55
N GLY A 156 -3.21 10.16 -5.58
CA GLY A 156 -3.23 9.33 -6.77
C GLY A 156 -4.31 8.26 -6.68
N VAL A 157 -4.76 7.78 -7.84
CA VAL A 157 -5.79 6.74 -7.93
C VAL A 157 -5.31 5.66 -8.90
N SER A 158 -5.05 4.46 -8.38
CA SER A 158 -4.88 3.27 -9.21
C SER A 158 -6.25 2.77 -9.64
N SER A 159 -6.30 2.11 -10.80
CA SER A 159 -7.50 1.44 -11.29
C SER A 159 -7.27 -0.07 -11.34
N PHE A 160 -8.27 -0.85 -10.95
CA PHE A 160 -8.31 -2.27 -11.25
C PHE A 160 -9.24 -2.50 -12.42
N GLY A 161 -8.71 -3.20 -13.41
CA GLY A 161 -9.42 -3.62 -14.60
C GLY A 161 -9.23 -5.12 -14.83
N LEU A 162 -9.53 -5.54 -16.05
CA LEU A 162 -9.36 -6.92 -16.48
C LEU A 162 -8.05 -7.04 -17.26
N VAL A 163 -7.03 -7.64 -16.64
CA VAL A 163 -5.75 -7.93 -17.29
C VAL A 163 -5.88 -9.26 -18.01
N TYR A 164 -5.53 -9.29 -19.30
CA TYR A 164 -5.68 -10.48 -20.12
C TYR A 164 -4.52 -10.65 -21.09
N ASN A 165 -4.32 -11.88 -21.60
CA ASN A 165 -3.32 -12.16 -22.63
C ASN A 165 -3.90 -11.85 -24.02
N LYS A 166 -3.45 -10.75 -24.64
CA LYS A 166 -3.98 -10.26 -25.93
C LYS A 166 -3.65 -11.15 -27.13
N ASP A 167 -2.64 -12.01 -27.01
CA ASP A 167 -2.24 -12.91 -28.10
C ASP A 167 -3.04 -14.22 -28.09
N LEU A 168 -3.64 -14.56 -26.93
CA LEU A 168 -4.41 -15.81 -26.74
C LEU A 168 -5.91 -15.55 -26.66
N VAL A 169 -6.33 -14.36 -26.19
CA VAL A 169 -7.74 -13.98 -26.07
C VAL A 169 -8.24 -13.43 -27.39
N THR A 170 -9.21 -14.12 -27.99
CA THR A 170 -9.74 -13.76 -29.31
C THR A 170 -10.69 -12.59 -29.30
N THR A 171 -11.46 -12.45 -28.22
CA THR A 171 -12.38 -11.34 -27.97
C THR A 171 -12.00 -10.67 -26.66
N PRO A 172 -11.47 -9.43 -26.69
CA PRO A 172 -11.14 -8.70 -25.47
C PRO A 172 -12.33 -8.60 -24.51
N PRO A 173 -12.12 -8.73 -23.19
CA PRO A 173 -13.19 -8.54 -22.22
C PRO A 173 -13.65 -7.08 -22.20
N THR A 174 -14.94 -6.84 -21.95
CA THR A 174 -15.54 -5.49 -21.90
C THR A 174 -16.38 -5.26 -20.65
N SER A 175 -16.66 -6.31 -19.88
CA SER A 175 -17.53 -6.28 -18.72
C SER A 175 -16.94 -7.11 -17.57
N TRP A 176 -17.24 -6.74 -16.34
CA TRP A 176 -16.93 -7.59 -15.18
C TRP A 176 -17.60 -8.96 -15.26
N ASN A 177 -18.73 -9.09 -15.99
CA ASN A 177 -19.38 -10.35 -16.23
C ASN A 177 -18.49 -11.39 -16.94
N ASP A 178 -17.47 -10.95 -17.65
CA ASP A 178 -16.50 -11.82 -18.30
C ASP A 178 -15.71 -12.71 -17.32
N LEU A 179 -15.64 -12.34 -16.04
CA LEU A 179 -14.99 -13.16 -15.02
C LEU A 179 -15.77 -14.40 -14.62
N TRP A 180 -17.12 -14.39 -14.71
CA TRP A 180 -17.97 -15.45 -14.20
C TRP A 180 -19.00 -16.01 -15.19
N ASP A 181 -19.25 -15.34 -16.34
CA ASP A 181 -20.26 -15.78 -17.31
C ASP A 181 -19.69 -15.99 -18.74
N ASN A 182 -18.36 -15.93 -18.94
CA ASN A 182 -17.76 -16.03 -20.27
C ASN A 182 -17.05 -17.37 -20.50
N GLU A 183 -17.58 -18.19 -21.41
CA GLU A 183 -17.01 -19.51 -21.76
C GLU A 183 -15.56 -19.44 -22.28
N GLN A 184 -15.11 -18.30 -22.85
CA GLN A 184 -13.73 -18.13 -23.27
C GLN A 184 -12.73 -18.22 -22.09
N PHE A 185 -13.18 -17.79 -20.90
CA PHE A 185 -12.35 -17.73 -19.69
C PHE A 185 -12.61 -18.87 -18.71
N LYS A 186 -13.47 -19.81 -19.05
CA LYS A 186 -13.81 -20.93 -18.18
C LYS A 186 -12.58 -21.73 -17.77
N GLY A 187 -12.34 -21.85 -16.45
CA GLY A 187 -11.15 -22.48 -15.88
C GLY A 187 -9.85 -21.75 -16.17
N LYS A 188 -9.92 -20.46 -16.59
CA LYS A 188 -8.79 -19.64 -16.95
C LYS A 188 -8.77 -18.26 -16.26
N THR A 189 -9.67 -18.01 -15.33
CA THR A 189 -9.65 -16.82 -14.48
C THR A 189 -8.68 -17.03 -13.32
N ALA A 190 -7.71 -16.12 -13.15
CA ALA A 190 -6.86 -16.08 -11.96
C ALA A 190 -7.40 -15.04 -10.97
N LEU A 191 -7.63 -15.44 -9.73
CA LEU A 191 -8.05 -14.55 -8.67
C LEU A 191 -6.95 -14.40 -7.61
N TRP A 192 -6.79 -13.18 -7.07
CA TRP A 192 -5.96 -12.97 -5.90
C TRP A 192 -6.64 -13.50 -4.65
N ASP A 193 -5.91 -14.30 -3.88
CA ASP A 193 -6.42 -14.80 -2.60
C ASP A 193 -6.64 -13.63 -1.64
N TYR A 194 -7.86 -13.49 -1.13
CA TYR A 194 -8.30 -12.45 -0.19
C TYR A 194 -8.29 -10.98 -0.67
N MET A 195 -8.05 -10.70 -1.95
CA MET A 195 -8.22 -9.34 -2.49
C MET A 195 -9.66 -9.11 -2.96
N PHE A 196 -10.61 -9.23 -2.03
CA PHE A 196 -12.05 -9.24 -2.30
C PHE A 196 -12.55 -8.01 -3.06
N TYR A 197 -11.97 -6.84 -2.84
CA TYR A 197 -12.31 -5.64 -3.59
C TYR A 197 -12.12 -5.82 -5.11
N SER A 198 -11.24 -6.70 -5.55
CA SER A 198 -10.96 -6.88 -6.98
C SER A 198 -11.99 -7.73 -7.73
N TYR A 199 -12.81 -8.53 -7.03
CA TYR A 199 -13.78 -9.41 -7.67
C TYR A 199 -15.13 -9.55 -6.92
N ILE A 200 -15.20 -9.26 -5.61
CA ILE A 200 -16.48 -9.20 -4.88
C ILE A 200 -17.12 -7.83 -5.08
N SER A 201 -16.33 -6.74 -5.00
CA SER A 201 -16.88 -5.39 -5.20
C SER A 201 -17.51 -5.18 -6.59
N PRO A 202 -16.86 -5.58 -7.71
CA PRO A 202 -17.52 -5.51 -9.01
C PRO A 202 -18.73 -6.42 -9.12
N LEU A 203 -18.73 -7.60 -8.49
CA LEU A 203 -19.91 -8.48 -8.47
C LEU A 203 -21.08 -7.82 -7.72
N ILE A 204 -20.82 -7.22 -6.55
CA ILE A 204 -21.84 -6.45 -5.82
C ILE A 204 -22.35 -5.28 -6.66
N ALA A 205 -21.45 -4.54 -7.32
CA ALA A 205 -21.83 -3.38 -8.14
C ALA A 205 -22.66 -3.74 -9.38
N THR A 206 -22.41 -4.90 -9.99
CA THR A 206 -23.05 -5.30 -11.24
C THR A 206 -24.28 -6.21 -11.04
N LYS A 207 -24.24 -7.10 -10.07
CA LYS A 207 -25.27 -8.12 -9.82
C LYS A 207 -25.85 -8.09 -8.39
N GLY A 208 -25.36 -7.22 -7.50
CA GLY A 208 -25.74 -7.23 -6.10
C GLY A 208 -27.26 -7.17 -5.86
N GLU A 209 -27.98 -6.32 -6.60
CA GLU A 209 -29.43 -6.23 -6.51
C GLU A 209 -30.13 -7.55 -6.94
N GLU A 210 -29.64 -8.17 -8.03
CA GLU A 210 -30.19 -9.42 -8.56
C GLU A 210 -30.02 -10.60 -7.60
N ILE A 211 -28.82 -10.72 -7.00
CA ILE A 211 -28.45 -11.85 -6.14
C ILE A 211 -28.69 -11.57 -4.64
N GLY A 212 -29.15 -10.36 -4.28
CA GLY A 212 -29.35 -9.94 -2.90
C GLY A 212 -28.06 -9.71 -2.11
N ALA A 213 -26.95 -9.39 -2.80
CA ALA A 213 -25.66 -9.11 -2.19
C ALA A 213 -25.44 -7.60 -1.97
N SER A 214 -24.82 -7.27 -0.86
CA SER A 214 -24.32 -5.92 -0.56
C SER A 214 -23.08 -6.03 0.32
N TYR A 215 -22.42 -4.91 0.61
CA TYR A 215 -21.29 -4.90 1.54
C TYR A 215 -21.70 -5.33 2.97
N ASP A 216 -22.93 -5.00 3.41
CA ASP A 216 -23.49 -5.45 4.70
C ASP A 216 -23.99 -6.91 4.67
N ASN A 217 -24.25 -7.46 3.48
CA ASN A 217 -24.71 -8.83 3.26
C ASN A 217 -23.91 -9.48 2.12
N PRO A 218 -22.62 -9.79 2.31
CA PRO A 218 -21.75 -10.28 1.24
C PRO A 218 -21.91 -11.76 0.92
N GLU A 219 -22.52 -12.57 1.79
CA GLU A 219 -22.60 -14.04 1.64
C GLU A 219 -23.16 -14.46 0.27
N PRO A 220 -24.24 -13.84 -0.30
CA PRO A 220 -24.71 -14.19 -1.64
C PRO A 220 -23.67 -13.98 -2.75
N ALA A 221 -22.77 -13.00 -2.62
CA ALA A 221 -21.69 -12.80 -3.59
C ALA A 221 -20.62 -13.90 -3.51
N PHE A 222 -20.29 -14.37 -2.30
CA PHE A 222 -19.40 -15.52 -2.14
C PHE A 222 -20.06 -16.81 -2.63
N GLN A 223 -21.36 -17.00 -2.38
CA GLN A 223 -22.11 -18.14 -2.91
C GLN A 223 -22.15 -18.12 -4.44
N TYR A 224 -22.33 -16.94 -5.05
CA TYR A 224 -22.28 -16.79 -6.51
C TYR A 224 -20.93 -17.26 -7.09
N TRP A 225 -19.81 -16.90 -6.47
CA TRP A 225 -18.49 -17.40 -6.87
C TRP A 225 -18.33 -18.91 -6.63
N ALA A 226 -18.94 -19.46 -5.58
CA ALA A 226 -18.93 -20.89 -5.34
C ALA A 226 -19.69 -21.65 -6.46
N ASP A 227 -20.82 -21.11 -6.88
CA ASP A 227 -21.67 -21.68 -7.94
C ASP A 227 -21.00 -21.55 -9.34
N HIS A 228 -20.10 -20.56 -9.51
CA HIS A 228 -19.31 -20.34 -10.73
C HIS A 228 -17.81 -20.70 -10.53
N SER A 229 -17.53 -21.62 -9.62
CA SER A 229 -16.16 -22.04 -9.31
C SER A 229 -15.41 -22.65 -10.52
N ASP A 230 -16.13 -23.16 -11.51
CA ASP A 230 -15.60 -23.68 -12.76
C ASP A 230 -15.00 -22.58 -13.69
N GLN A 231 -15.25 -21.31 -13.43
CA GLN A 231 -14.59 -20.18 -14.09
C GLN A 231 -13.16 -19.99 -13.54
N VAL A 232 -12.93 -20.30 -12.26
CA VAL A 232 -11.65 -20.04 -11.58
C VAL A 232 -10.65 -21.12 -11.91
N GLY A 233 -9.56 -20.75 -12.59
CA GLY A 233 -8.45 -21.65 -12.89
C GLY A 233 -7.46 -21.78 -11.75
N THR A 234 -7.19 -20.68 -11.05
CA THR A 234 -6.20 -20.66 -9.98
C THR A 234 -6.35 -19.47 -9.03
N LEU A 235 -5.82 -19.63 -7.81
CA LEU A 235 -5.61 -18.53 -6.87
C LEU A 235 -4.14 -18.14 -6.85
N VAL A 236 -3.85 -16.84 -6.81
CA VAL A 236 -2.50 -16.28 -6.77
C VAL A 236 -2.25 -15.46 -5.51
N THR A 237 -1.00 -15.38 -5.10
CA THR A 237 -0.55 -14.64 -3.91
C THR A 237 0.63 -13.71 -4.18
N SER A 238 1.13 -13.66 -5.43
CA SER A 238 2.21 -12.76 -5.83
C SER A 238 2.05 -12.24 -7.26
N ASN A 239 2.57 -11.03 -7.51
CA ASN A 239 2.59 -10.42 -8.84
C ASN A 239 3.33 -11.28 -9.87
N ASP A 240 4.47 -11.85 -9.48
CA ASP A 240 5.27 -12.68 -10.38
C ASP A 240 4.54 -13.96 -10.78
N GLN A 241 3.81 -14.58 -9.84
CA GLN A 241 2.96 -15.73 -10.14
C GLN A 241 1.86 -15.37 -11.13
N LEU A 242 1.13 -14.28 -10.88
CA LEU A 242 0.06 -13.83 -11.77
C LEU A 242 0.58 -13.53 -13.17
N LYS A 243 1.69 -12.77 -13.26
CA LYS A 243 2.34 -12.46 -14.53
C LYS A 243 2.67 -13.71 -15.32
N ALA A 244 3.36 -14.67 -14.69
CA ALA A 244 3.78 -15.91 -15.33
C ALA A 244 2.59 -16.73 -15.85
N LEU A 245 1.49 -16.83 -15.08
CA LEU A 245 0.29 -17.55 -15.49
C LEU A 245 -0.44 -16.88 -16.68
N LEU A 246 -0.50 -15.56 -16.69
CA LEU A 246 -1.10 -14.81 -17.79
C LEU A 246 -0.24 -14.90 -19.07
N GLU A 247 1.09 -14.78 -18.94
CA GLU A 247 2.02 -14.90 -20.08
C GLU A 247 2.01 -16.31 -20.70
N SER A 248 1.94 -17.35 -19.87
CA SER A 248 1.91 -18.75 -20.34
C SER A 248 0.55 -19.16 -20.94
N GLY A 249 -0.54 -18.46 -20.60
CA GLY A 249 -1.91 -18.84 -20.94
C GLY A 249 -2.49 -19.94 -20.02
N ASP A 250 -1.85 -20.23 -18.89
CA ASP A 250 -2.45 -21.05 -17.84
C ASP A 250 -3.61 -20.31 -17.19
N ALA A 251 -3.53 -18.99 -17.09
CA ALA A 251 -4.66 -18.06 -16.93
C ALA A 251 -4.78 -17.17 -18.18
N LEU A 252 -6.00 -16.78 -18.54
CA LEU A 252 -6.26 -15.88 -19.67
C LEU A 252 -6.70 -14.49 -19.21
N ILE A 253 -7.29 -14.38 -18.03
CA ILE A 253 -7.85 -13.15 -17.47
C ILE A 253 -7.67 -13.10 -15.95
N ALA A 254 -7.49 -11.89 -15.43
CA ALA A 254 -7.48 -11.61 -13.99
C ALA A 254 -7.97 -10.19 -13.70
N PRO A 255 -8.75 -9.98 -12.62
CA PRO A 255 -9.00 -8.64 -12.07
C PRO A 255 -7.73 -8.15 -11.36
N PHE A 256 -7.08 -7.11 -11.89
CA PHE A 256 -5.80 -6.69 -11.36
C PHE A 256 -5.51 -5.20 -11.59
N SER A 257 -4.49 -4.67 -10.89
CA SER A 257 -4.02 -3.29 -11.02
C SER A 257 -3.54 -3.00 -12.44
N ALA A 258 -4.18 -2.03 -13.08
CA ALA A 258 -3.82 -1.56 -14.41
C ALA A 258 -2.38 -1.02 -14.45
N GLN A 259 -1.96 -0.28 -13.42
CA GLN A 259 -0.63 0.34 -13.33
C GLN A 259 0.47 -0.72 -13.20
N VAL A 260 0.26 -1.76 -12.39
CA VAL A 260 1.23 -2.87 -12.29
C VAL A 260 1.28 -3.64 -13.60
N ALA A 261 0.13 -3.94 -14.20
CA ALA A 261 0.07 -4.62 -15.50
C ALA A 261 0.75 -3.77 -16.60
N GLN A 262 0.60 -2.45 -16.57
CA GLN A 262 1.26 -1.56 -17.53
C GLN A 262 2.79 -1.67 -17.46
N THR A 263 3.39 -1.83 -16.28
CA THR A 263 4.84 -2.04 -16.17
C THR A 263 5.29 -3.36 -16.84
N TRP A 264 4.45 -4.38 -16.82
CA TRP A 264 4.72 -5.65 -17.52
C TRP A 264 4.58 -5.50 -19.03
N ILE A 265 3.56 -4.77 -19.48
CA ILE A 265 3.31 -4.46 -20.91
C ILE A 265 4.47 -3.65 -21.48
N ASP A 266 4.92 -2.61 -20.79
CA ASP A 266 6.08 -1.79 -21.15
C ASP A 266 7.38 -2.63 -21.19
N GLY A 267 7.46 -3.67 -20.38
CA GLY A 267 8.53 -4.68 -20.37
C GLY A 267 8.42 -5.74 -21.48
N GLY A 268 7.40 -5.65 -22.35
CA GLY A 268 7.22 -6.54 -23.51
C GLY A 268 6.32 -7.75 -23.28
N SER A 269 5.58 -7.82 -22.14
CA SER A 269 4.60 -8.88 -21.90
C SER A 269 3.45 -8.82 -22.92
N PRO A 270 2.92 -9.96 -23.41
CA PRO A 270 1.79 -10.00 -24.35
C PRO A 270 0.45 -9.79 -23.64
N LEU A 271 0.41 -8.84 -22.72
CA LEU A 271 -0.77 -8.53 -21.91
C LEU A 271 -1.44 -7.25 -22.38
N ALA A 272 -2.68 -7.07 -22.02
CA ALA A 272 -3.43 -5.83 -22.15
C ALA A 272 -4.36 -5.65 -20.95
N VAL A 273 -4.79 -4.41 -20.74
CA VAL A 273 -5.79 -4.05 -19.72
C VAL A 273 -7.06 -3.64 -20.43
N ALA A 274 -8.18 -4.22 -20.04
CA ALA A 274 -9.51 -3.75 -20.40
C ALA A 274 -10.16 -3.07 -19.19
N TYR A 275 -10.76 -1.92 -19.44
CA TYR A 275 -11.55 -1.19 -18.46
C TYR A 275 -13.03 -1.54 -18.71
N PRO A 276 -13.70 -2.26 -17.78
CA PRO A 276 -15.09 -2.65 -17.96
C PRO A 276 -16.04 -1.48 -18.14
N GLU A 277 -17.09 -1.67 -18.94
CA GLU A 277 -18.11 -0.64 -19.21
C GLU A 277 -18.83 -0.18 -17.93
N GLU A 278 -18.93 -1.04 -16.92
CA GLU A 278 -19.53 -0.73 -15.63
C GLU A 278 -18.61 0.12 -14.73
N GLY A 279 -17.40 0.41 -15.20
CA GLY A 279 -16.36 1.16 -14.51
C GLY A 279 -15.25 0.27 -13.91
N ALA A 280 -14.03 0.77 -13.95
CA ALA A 280 -12.90 0.17 -13.25
C ALA A 280 -13.06 0.35 -11.73
N ILE A 281 -12.43 -0.53 -10.94
CA ILE A 281 -12.40 -0.34 -9.48
C ILE A 281 -11.42 0.79 -9.16
N SER A 282 -11.89 1.76 -8.40
CA SER A 282 -11.06 2.86 -7.89
C SER A 282 -10.26 2.40 -6.67
N PHE A 283 -8.96 2.62 -6.70
CA PHE A 283 -8.04 2.27 -5.61
C PHE A 283 -7.19 3.48 -5.22
N PRO A 284 -7.70 4.34 -4.32
CA PRO A 284 -7.04 5.58 -3.95
C PRO A 284 -5.78 5.34 -3.10
N TYR A 285 -4.81 6.23 -3.31
CA TYR A 285 -3.57 6.34 -2.57
C TYR A 285 -3.55 7.64 -1.79
N SER A 286 -3.35 7.56 -0.49
CA SER A 286 -3.41 8.70 0.41
C SER A 286 -2.05 9.00 1.05
N LEU A 287 -1.76 10.30 1.22
CA LEU A 287 -0.73 10.80 2.12
C LEU A 287 -1.37 11.07 3.48
N GLN A 288 -0.74 10.53 4.52
CA GLN A 288 -1.23 10.60 5.90
C GLN A 288 -0.11 11.05 6.84
N VAL A 289 -0.45 11.82 7.88
CA VAL A 289 0.39 12.03 9.06
C VAL A 289 -0.09 11.09 10.16
N VAL A 290 0.84 10.42 10.82
CA VAL A 290 0.53 9.42 11.86
C VAL A 290 0.49 10.09 13.22
N LYS A 291 -0.57 9.82 14.00
CA LYS A 291 -0.73 10.31 15.38
C LYS A 291 0.40 9.85 16.29
N GLY A 292 0.73 10.69 17.29
CA GLY A 292 1.79 10.45 18.25
C GLY A 292 3.12 11.10 17.88
N SER A 293 3.21 11.73 16.70
CA SER A 293 4.33 12.60 16.33
C SER A 293 4.34 13.87 17.18
N THR A 294 5.52 14.40 17.48
CA THR A 294 5.63 15.71 18.15
C THR A 294 5.10 16.83 17.24
N PRO A 295 4.71 17.99 17.78
CA PRO A 295 4.27 19.11 16.96
C PRO A 295 5.29 19.54 15.89
N GLU A 296 6.60 19.45 16.18
CA GLU A 296 7.64 19.75 15.22
C GLU A 296 7.75 18.69 14.11
N GLN A 297 7.61 17.40 14.46
CA GLN A 297 7.57 16.31 13.49
C GLN A 297 6.34 16.43 12.59
N THR A 298 5.16 16.73 13.16
CA THR A 298 3.91 16.95 12.41
C THR A 298 4.05 18.12 11.43
N ARG A 299 4.66 19.23 11.86
CA ARG A 299 4.91 20.39 11.00
C ARG A 299 5.83 20.01 9.82
N VAL A 300 6.98 19.37 10.10
CA VAL A 300 7.93 18.95 9.07
C VAL A 300 7.30 17.92 8.11
N ALA A 301 6.54 16.98 8.63
CA ALA A 301 5.79 16.01 7.80
C ALA A 301 4.82 16.73 6.87
N SER A 302 4.09 17.75 7.36
CA SER A 302 3.16 18.56 6.55
C SER A 302 3.90 19.36 5.48
N GLU A 303 5.06 19.93 5.78
CA GLU A 303 5.89 20.65 4.80
C GLU A 303 6.37 19.71 3.69
N ILE A 304 6.87 18.51 4.03
CA ILE A 304 7.28 17.51 3.04
C ILE A 304 6.07 17.01 2.21
N ILE A 305 4.92 16.80 2.84
CA ILE A 305 3.67 16.44 2.14
C ILE A 305 3.31 17.55 1.14
N ASN A 306 3.46 18.82 1.50
CA ASN A 306 3.21 19.91 0.58
C ASN A 306 4.11 19.84 -0.66
N GLU A 307 5.40 19.56 -0.49
CA GLU A 307 6.32 19.38 -1.62
C GLU A 307 5.99 18.16 -2.49
N LEU A 308 5.60 17.05 -1.87
CA LEU A 308 5.13 15.84 -2.57
C LEU A 308 3.85 16.08 -3.38
N LEU A 309 3.00 17.02 -2.97
CA LEU A 309 1.78 17.41 -3.67
C LEU A 309 2.01 18.51 -4.73
N SER A 310 3.23 18.97 -4.91
CA SER A 310 3.53 19.95 -5.97
C SER A 310 3.26 19.37 -7.36
N ALA A 311 2.86 20.23 -8.30
CA ALA A 311 2.60 19.83 -9.68
C ALA A 311 3.79 19.11 -10.32
N ASP A 312 5.02 19.56 -10.03
CA ASP A 312 6.26 18.94 -10.52
C ASP A 312 6.46 17.54 -9.94
N ALA A 313 6.39 17.39 -8.61
CA ALA A 313 6.59 16.09 -7.97
C ALA A 313 5.54 15.06 -8.42
N LEU A 314 4.27 15.45 -8.52
CA LEU A 314 3.20 14.58 -8.97
C LEU A 314 3.33 14.23 -10.46
N THR A 315 3.75 15.16 -11.32
CA THR A 315 4.05 14.87 -12.74
C THR A 315 5.19 13.86 -12.86
N ARG A 316 6.31 14.07 -12.15
CA ARG A 316 7.44 13.12 -12.12
C ARG A 316 7.02 11.75 -11.60
N TYR A 317 6.18 11.72 -10.57
CA TYR A 317 5.68 10.46 -10.01
C TYR A 317 4.81 9.71 -11.02
N ALA A 318 3.86 10.40 -11.66
CA ALA A 318 3.03 9.82 -12.72
C ALA A 318 3.89 9.27 -13.87
N GLU A 319 4.93 9.99 -14.27
CA GLU A 319 5.84 9.53 -15.33
C GLU A 319 6.66 8.30 -14.92
N ALA A 320 7.17 8.26 -13.70
CA ALA A 320 7.98 7.16 -13.20
C ALA A 320 7.20 5.87 -12.97
N THR A 321 5.92 5.98 -12.55
CA THR A 321 5.13 4.84 -12.04
C THR A 321 3.94 4.45 -12.90
N GLY A 322 3.49 5.34 -13.83
CA GLY A 322 2.22 5.17 -14.54
C GLY A 322 0.99 5.36 -13.65
N THR A 323 1.13 5.95 -12.47
CA THR A 323 0.01 6.20 -11.56
C THR A 323 -0.69 7.52 -11.91
N PRO A 324 -1.99 7.51 -12.21
CA PRO A 324 -2.77 8.74 -12.35
C PRO A 324 -2.80 9.51 -11.03
N VAL A 325 -2.47 10.81 -11.09
CA VAL A 325 -2.46 11.69 -9.93
C VAL A 325 -3.71 12.57 -9.90
N THR A 326 -4.13 13.00 -8.72
CA THR A 326 -5.39 13.72 -8.53
C THR A 326 -5.27 15.24 -8.68
N SER A 327 -4.03 15.77 -8.68
CA SER A 327 -3.80 17.20 -8.84
C SER A 327 -4.16 17.68 -10.24
N THR A 328 -5.01 18.71 -10.33
CA THR A 328 -5.37 19.38 -11.59
C THR A 328 -4.25 20.25 -12.15
N ALA A 329 -3.21 20.52 -11.35
CA ALA A 329 -2.04 21.28 -11.78
C ALA A 329 -0.93 20.39 -12.37
N ALA A 330 -0.94 19.08 -12.07
CA ALA A 330 0.05 18.12 -12.60
C ALA A 330 -0.24 17.79 -14.07
N ALA A 331 0.81 17.60 -14.86
CA ALA A 331 0.66 17.22 -16.26
C ALA A 331 0.51 15.70 -16.39
N VAL A 332 -0.36 15.27 -17.32
CA VAL A 332 -0.39 13.88 -17.77
C VAL A 332 0.83 13.62 -18.65
N PRO A 333 1.68 12.62 -18.32
CA PRO A 333 2.84 12.29 -19.13
C PRO A 333 2.45 11.91 -20.57
N ASP A 334 3.27 12.31 -21.56
CA ASP A 334 2.96 12.10 -22.98
C ASP A 334 2.66 10.65 -23.34
N LYS A 335 3.36 9.70 -22.71
CA LYS A 335 3.15 8.27 -22.93
C LYS A 335 1.82 7.72 -22.43
N TYR A 336 1.10 8.47 -21.58
CA TYR A 336 -0.18 8.06 -20.97
C TYR A 336 -1.36 8.95 -21.41
N LYS A 337 -1.18 9.83 -22.38
CA LYS A 337 -2.27 10.73 -22.84
C LYS A 337 -3.50 9.99 -23.36
N ASP A 338 -3.28 8.82 -23.96
CA ASP A 338 -4.33 7.97 -24.51
C ASP A 338 -4.75 6.83 -23.56
N ASP A 339 -4.17 6.77 -22.34
CA ASP A 339 -4.56 5.80 -21.32
C ASP A 339 -5.83 6.27 -20.60
N PRO A 340 -6.95 5.51 -20.69
CA PRO A 340 -8.21 5.89 -20.06
C PRO A 340 -8.11 6.11 -18.54
N SER A 341 -7.18 5.44 -17.85
CA SER A 341 -7.02 5.59 -16.40
C SER A 341 -6.61 7.00 -15.96
N PHE A 342 -5.96 7.76 -16.89
CA PHE A 342 -5.59 9.15 -16.63
C PHE A 342 -6.73 10.15 -16.93
N SER A 343 -7.87 9.68 -17.45
CA SER A 343 -9.01 10.55 -17.67
C SER A 343 -9.77 10.84 -16.36
N VAL A 344 -10.22 12.07 -16.21
CA VAL A 344 -11.10 12.46 -15.07
C VAL A 344 -12.38 11.63 -15.06
N GLU A 345 -12.89 11.27 -16.23
CA GLU A 345 -14.09 10.44 -16.39
C GLU A 345 -13.88 9.05 -15.78
N THR A 346 -12.80 8.36 -16.13
CA THR A 346 -12.49 7.03 -15.57
C THR A 346 -12.29 7.08 -14.06
N GLN A 347 -11.60 8.10 -13.55
CA GLN A 347 -11.38 8.28 -12.12
C GLN A 347 -12.67 8.60 -11.34
N SER A 348 -13.62 9.30 -11.98
CA SER A 348 -14.88 9.71 -11.35
C SER A 348 -15.98 8.66 -11.44
N ASN A 349 -16.00 7.85 -12.51
CA ASN A 349 -17.03 6.85 -12.81
C ASN A 349 -16.63 5.42 -12.36
N GLY A 350 -15.53 5.28 -11.66
CA GLY A 350 -15.07 4.00 -11.16
C GLY A 350 -16.00 3.41 -10.08
N ILE A 351 -16.00 2.08 -9.98
CA ILE A 351 -16.59 1.38 -8.84
C ILE A 351 -15.73 1.71 -7.62
N ASN A 352 -16.33 2.35 -6.62
CA ASN A 352 -15.70 2.67 -5.36
C ASN A 352 -16.09 1.62 -4.31
N PRO A 353 -15.21 0.69 -3.92
CA PRO A 353 -15.48 -0.24 -2.84
C PRO A 353 -15.78 0.49 -1.53
N ASP A 354 -16.65 -0.09 -0.71
CA ASP A 354 -16.82 0.36 0.67
C ASP A 354 -15.62 -0.10 1.51
N TRP A 355 -14.57 0.73 1.49
CA TRP A 355 -13.29 0.42 2.15
C TRP A 355 -13.44 0.26 3.66
N ASP A 356 -14.39 0.98 4.29
CA ASP A 356 -14.63 0.90 5.73
C ASP A 356 -15.23 -0.45 6.09
N VAL A 357 -16.23 -0.92 5.34
CA VAL A 357 -16.84 -2.22 5.56
C VAL A 357 -15.84 -3.35 5.24
N LEU A 358 -15.06 -3.23 4.16
CA LEU A 358 -14.01 -4.19 3.81
C LEU A 358 -12.95 -4.29 4.92
N ALA A 359 -12.52 -3.16 5.47
CA ALA A 359 -11.53 -3.11 6.54
C ALA A 359 -12.04 -3.74 7.84
N GLN A 360 -13.29 -3.42 8.23
CA GLN A 360 -13.92 -3.93 9.45
C GLN A 360 -14.25 -5.42 9.40
N ASN A 361 -14.61 -5.92 8.22
CA ASN A 361 -15.14 -7.28 8.05
C ASN A 361 -14.17 -8.24 7.35
N SER A 362 -12.89 -7.86 7.16
CA SER A 362 -11.91 -8.64 6.40
C SER A 362 -11.77 -10.09 6.88
N SER A 363 -11.84 -10.34 8.20
CA SER A 363 -11.78 -11.69 8.76
C SER A 363 -13.06 -12.50 8.46
N ALA A 364 -14.23 -11.89 8.59
CA ALA A 364 -15.50 -12.55 8.31
C ALA A 364 -15.64 -12.89 6.82
N TRP A 365 -15.20 -12.00 5.94
CA TRP A 365 -15.17 -12.24 4.50
C TRP A 365 -14.19 -13.36 4.13
N LYS A 366 -13.04 -13.40 4.81
CA LYS A 366 -12.10 -14.50 4.64
C LYS A 366 -12.71 -15.86 5.03
N ASP A 367 -13.44 -15.92 6.13
CA ASP A 367 -14.13 -17.15 6.56
C ASP A 367 -15.21 -17.59 5.56
N LEU A 368 -15.96 -16.64 4.97
CA LEU A 368 -16.91 -16.93 3.89
C LEU A 368 -16.19 -17.49 2.65
N TRP A 369 -15.09 -16.87 2.25
CA TRP A 369 -14.27 -17.29 1.12
C TRP A 369 -13.73 -18.72 1.31
N ASP A 370 -13.10 -18.99 2.44
CA ASP A 370 -12.51 -20.29 2.75
C ASP A 370 -13.61 -21.39 2.77
N ARG A 371 -14.77 -21.10 3.37
CA ARG A 371 -15.86 -22.04 3.53
C ARG A 371 -16.67 -22.29 2.25
N LEU A 372 -16.97 -21.23 1.51
CA LEU A 372 -17.89 -21.33 0.37
C LEU A 372 -17.15 -21.51 -0.97
N VAL A 373 -16.06 -20.79 -1.19
CA VAL A 373 -15.41 -20.75 -2.51
C VAL A 373 -14.22 -21.70 -2.57
N LYS A 374 -13.25 -21.56 -1.69
CA LYS A 374 -12.00 -22.35 -1.77
C LYS A 374 -12.23 -23.88 -1.69
N THR A 375 -13.24 -24.32 -0.94
CA THR A 375 -13.57 -25.75 -0.88
C THR A 375 -14.11 -26.30 -2.20
N ASN A 376 -14.60 -25.43 -3.10
CA ASN A 376 -15.13 -25.81 -4.41
C ASN A 376 -14.09 -25.65 -5.55
N LEU A 377 -12.92 -25.06 -5.25
CA LEU A 377 -11.82 -24.88 -6.21
C LEU A 377 -10.81 -26.05 -6.22
N GLN A 378 -11.05 -27.11 -5.46
CA GLN A 378 -10.15 -28.27 -5.31
C GLN A 378 -10.46 -29.40 -6.27
#